data_7b2dc38426ece0e2fdda0abba2808d70
#
_entry.id   7b2dc38426ece0e2fdda0abba2808d70
#
_cell.length_a   1.000
_cell.length_b   1.000
_cell.length_c   1.000
_cell.angle_alpha   90.00
_cell.angle_beta   90.00
_cell.angle_gamma   90.00
#
_symmetry.space_group_name_H-M   'P 1'
#
loop_
_entity.id
_entity.type
_entity.pdbx_description
1 polymer ?
#
loop_
_entity_poly.entity_id
_entity_poly.type
_entity_poly.pdbx_seq_one_letter_code
_entity_poly.pdbx_strand_id
1 'polypeptide(L)'
;PTVSESMILATGAAYSANINTLVQKTAFVVQMINLDFTSEDNCRNFIDIRNGVWAIDENDNLVDMKVASSLSTNINTDGIKKCKTLYVSGALTDNFINHIRQNRIFNETEIVVRDFTKIFLTPMTYNAFLNGKRKIAVLQKSKLIAVCVNPTSPNGIILDSEKLCKTLSDAIELPVYDLKKNR
;
A
#
# COMPACT_ATOMS: atom_id res chain seq x y z
N PRO A 1 16.88 -2.65 12.56
CA PRO A 1 15.82 -1.76 12.95
C PRO A 1 15.29 -1.07 11.71
N THR A 2 14.02 -1.32 11.43
CA THR A 2 13.30 -0.67 10.33
C THR A 2 13.12 0.80 10.67
N VAL A 3 13.66 1.68 9.84
CA VAL A 3 13.55 3.13 10.05
C VAL A 3 12.11 3.53 9.77
N SER A 4 11.44 4.10 10.76
CA SER A 4 10.13 4.72 10.60
C SER A 4 10.34 6.22 10.40
N GLU A 5 10.02 6.73 9.22
CA GLU A 5 10.06 8.14 8.92
C GLU A 5 8.70 8.79 9.23
N SER A 6 8.71 9.93 9.93
CA SER A 6 7.50 10.74 10.11
C SER A 6 7.22 11.54 8.85
N MET A 7 5.98 11.56 8.39
CA MET A 7 5.59 12.24 7.17
C MET A 7 4.28 13.01 7.31
N ILE A 8 4.11 13.99 6.46
CA ILE A 8 2.86 14.72 6.25
C ILE A 8 2.37 14.39 4.85
N LEU A 9 1.15 13.89 4.73
CA LEU A 9 0.53 13.65 3.45
C LEU A 9 -0.08 14.95 2.93
N ALA A 10 0.33 15.38 1.73
CA ALA A 10 -0.33 16.46 1.01
C ALA A 10 -1.35 15.86 0.03
N THR A 11 -2.60 16.26 0.14
CA THR A 11 -3.68 15.84 -0.76
C THR A 11 -4.46 17.05 -1.26
N GLY A 12 -5.03 16.95 -2.43
CA GLY A 12 -5.77 18.04 -3.05
C GLY A 12 -7.14 17.62 -3.59
N ALA A 13 -8.02 18.59 -3.74
CA ALA A 13 -9.36 18.41 -4.32
C ALA A 13 -9.34 18.23 -5.86
N ALA A 14 -8.16 18.01 -6.45
CA ALA A 14 -7.89 18.15 -7.89
C ALA A 14 -8.94 17.54 -8.83
N TYR A 15 -9.59 16.46 -8.44
CA TYR A 15 -10.55 15.73 -9.29
C TYR A 15 -11.83 15.32 -8.54
N SER A 16 -12.07 15.85 -7.35
CA SER A 16 -13.24 15.54 -6.56
C SER A 16 -14.12 16.79 -6.39
N ALA A 17 -15.31 16.77 -6.98
CA ALA A 17 -16.36 17.77 -6.71
C ALA A 17 -17.08 17.52 -5.38
N ASN A 18 -16.70 16.48 -4.62
CA ASN A 18 -17.43 15.98 -3.47
C ASN A 18 -16.46 15.64 -2.33
N ILE A 19 -16.70 16.23 -1.16
CA ILE A 19 -15.91 15.99 0.06
C ILE A 19 -15.85 14.51 0.41
N ASN A 20 -16.96 13.79 0.35
CA ASN A 20 -17.00 12.36 0.71
C ASN A 20 -16.11 11.51 -0.17
N THR A 21 -16.05 11.78 -1.48
CA THR A 21 -15.14 11.06 -2.40
C THR A 21 -13.68 11.33 -2.06
N LEU A 22 -13.33 12.58 -1.74
CA LEU A 22 -11.97 12.94 -1.34
C LEU A 22 -11.59 12.27 -0.03
N VAL A 23 -12.51 12.28 0.95
CA VAL A 23 -12.32 11.61 2.25
C VAL A 23 -12.06 10.10 2.07
N GLN A 24 -12.88 9.41 1.27
CA GLN A 24 -12.72 7.98 1.01
C GLN A 24 -11.37 7.66 0.36
N LYS A 25 -10.96 8.45 -0.65
CA LYS A 25 -9.66 8.28 -1.32
C LYS A 25 -8.50 8.53 -0.36
N THR A 26 -8.56 9.58 0.45
CA THR A 26 -7.51 9.91 1.40
C THR A 26 -7.44 8.87 2.51
N ALA A 27 -8.56 8.41 3.04
CA ALA A 27 -8.62 7.35 4.05
C ALA A 27 -7.98 6.05 3.53
N PHE A 28 -8.22 5.70 2.27
CA PHE A 28 -7.56 4.53 1.66
C PHE A 28 -6.04 4.70 1.54
N VAL A 29 -5.56 5.87 1.13
CA VAL A 29 -4.11 6.16 1.10
C VAL A 29 -3.51 6.09 2.51
N VAL A 30 -4.20 6.65 3.52
CA VAL A 30 -3.78 6.56 4.94
C VAL A 30 -3.71 5.11 5.40
N GLN A 31 -4.65 4.28 5.01
CA GLN A 31 -4.62 2.85 5.29
C GLN A 31 -3.37 2.18 4.70
N MET A 32 -2.97 2.54 3.47
CA MET A 32 -1.74 2.00 2.85
C MET A 32 -0.46 2.49 3.54
N ILE A 33 -0.44 3.74 4.01
CA ILE A 33 0.70 4.29 4.76
C ILE A 33 0.86 3.56 6.11
N ASN A 34 -0.24 3.16 6.73
CA ASN A 34 -0.28 2.55 8.06
C ASN A 34 -0.19 1.01 8.04
N LEU A 35 0.22 0.41 6.92
CA LEU A 35 0.46 -1.04 6.88
C LEU A 35 1.52 -1.46 7.90
N ASP A 36 1.36 -2.67 8.42
CA ASP A 36 2.26 -3.24 9.42
C ASP A 36 3.62 -3.61 8.83
N PHE A 37 4.63 -3.66 9.68
CA PHE A 37 5.90 -4.29 9.36
C PHE A 37 5.71 -5.79 9.12
N THR A 38 6.50 -6.32 8.21
CA THR A 38 6.71 -7.77 8.11
C THR A 38 7.58 -8.27 9.28
N SER A 39 7.79 -9.59 9.38
CA SER A 39 8.64 -10.17 10.42
C SER A 39 10.10 -9.75 10.28
N GLU A 40 10.88 -9.84 11.36
CA GLU A 40 12.33 -9.58 11.32
C GLU A 40 13.06 -10.52 10.37
N ASP A 41 12.66 -11.78 10.30
CA ASP A 41 13.24 -12.76 9.40
C ASP A 41 13.00 -12.40 7.94
N ASN A 42 11.79 -11.94 7.60
CA ASN A 42 11.49 -11.40 6.28
C ASN A 42 12.32 -10.15 5.98
N CYS A 43 12.50 -9.26 6.95
CA CYS A 43 13.37 -8.09 6.78
C CYS A 43 14.81 -8.50 6.45
N ARG A 44 15.38 -9.48 7.15
CA ARG A 44 16.72 -10.00 6.86
C ARG A 44 16.83 -10.62 5.46
N ASN A 45 15.80 -11.37 5.04
CA ASN A 45 15.80 -12.05 3.76
C ASN A 45 15.64 -11.10 2.57
N PHE A 46 14.88 -10.00 2.73
CA PHE A 46 14.45 -9.17 1.60
C PHE A 46 15.11 -7.79 1.52
N ILE A 47 15.78 -7.31 2.60
CA ILE A 47 16.28 -5.93 2.67
C ILE A 47 17.28 -5.59 1.55
N ASP A 48 18.06 -6.56 1.10
CA ASP A 48 19.08 -6.37 0.08
C ASP A 48 18.60 -6.69 -1.35
N ILE A 49 17.37 -7.20 -1.48
CA ILE A 49 16.80 -7.51 -2.80
C ILE A 49 16.34 -6.23 -3.49
N ARG A 50 16.89 -5.95 -4.66
CA ARG A 50 16.61 -4.73 -5.45
C ARG A 50 15.61 -4.95 -6.57
N ASN A 51 15.55 -6.15 -7.12
CA ASN A 51 14.75 -6.45 -8.30
C ASN A 51 13.99 -7.77 -8.15
N GLY A 52 12.89 -7.87 -8.89
CA GLY A 52 12.15 -9.11 -9.06
C GLY A 52 11.10 -9.38 -8.00
N VAL A 53 10.62 -10.61 -8.04
CA VAL A 53 9.65 -11.18 -7.11
C VAL A 53 10.29 -12.40 -6.48
N TRP A 54 10.27 -12.48 -5.16
CA TRP A 54 10.91 -13.53 -4.38
C TRP A 54 9.91 -14.15 -3.40
N ALA A 55 10.02 -15.42 -3.16
CA ALA A 55 9.14 -16.14 -2.23
C ALA A 55 9.92 -16.76 -1.08
N ILE A 56 9.26 -16.89 0.07
CA ILE A 56 9.63 -17.85 1.11
C ILE A 56 8.63 -19.01 0.97
N ASP A 57 9.14 -20.20 0.71
CA ASP A 57 8.33 -21.41 0.53
C ASP A 57 7.90 -22.05 1.86
N GLU A 58 7.25 -23.21 1.79
CA GLU A 58 6.81 -23.97 2.96
C GLU A 58 7.94 -24.48 3.86
N ASN A 59 9.17 -24.57 3.33
CA ASN A 59 10.37 -25.07 4.02
C ASN A 59 11.29 -23.91 4.47
N ASP A 60 10.83 -22.66 4.41
CA ASP A 60 11.55 -21.43 4.73
C ASP A 60 12.73 -21.13 3.76
N ASN A 61 12.69 -21.69 2.56
CA ASN A 61 13.69 -21.37 1.53
C ASN A 61 13.32 -20.08 0.80
N LEU A 62 14.33 -19.26 0.54
CA LEU A 62 14.22 -18.08 -0.32
C LEU A 62 14.33 -18.52 -1.79
N VAL A 63 13.29 -18.28 -2.57
CA VAL A 63 13.15 -18.71 -3.96
C VAL A 63 12.94 -17.50 -4.89
N ASP A 64 13.78 -17.38 -5.92
CA ASP A 64 13.58 -16.42 -7.00
C ASP A 64 12.47 -16.89 -7.94
N MET A 65 11.38 -16.12 -8.03
CA MET A 65 10.20 -16.42 -8.85
C MET A 65 10.43 -16.17 -10.36
N LYS A 66 11.66 -15.84 -10.75
CA LYS A 66 12.07 -15.57 -12.15
C LYS A 66 11.25 -14.48 -12.85
N VAL A 67 10.83 -13.50 -12.08
CA VAL A 67 10.05 -12.35 -12.56
C VAL A 67 10.87 -11.08 -12.35
N ALA A 68 11.25 -10.45 -13.44
CA ALA A 68 12.04 -9.21 -13.40
C ALA A 68 11.24 -8.00 -12.89
N SER A 69 9.92 -8.02 -13.03
CA SER A 69 9.03 -6.94 -12.64
C SER A 69 7.65 -7.46 -12.28
N SER A 70 7.01 -6.87 -11.28
CA SER A 70 5.63 -7.15 -10.88
C SER A 70 4.57 -6.72 -11.93
N LEU A 71 5.00 -6.09 -13.02
CA LEU A 71 4.14 -5.84 -14.18
C LEU A 71 3.93 -7.12 -15.00
N SER A 72 4.82 -8.10 -14.87
CA SER A 72 4.67 -9.42 -15.48
C SER A 72 3.84 -10.32 -14.56
N THR A 73 2.92 -11.07 -15.14
CA THR A 73 2.13 -12.10 -14.44
C THR A 73 2.72 -13.51 -14.61
N ASN A 74 3.82 -13.64 -15.33
CA ASN A 74 4.48 -14.93 -15.58
C ASN A 74 5.38 -15.32 -14.39
N ILE A 75 4.77 -15.73 -13.28
CA ILE A 75 5.47 -16.15 -12.07
C ILE A 75 5.83 -17.62 -12.19
N ASN A 76 7.12 -17.95 -12.08
CA ASN A 76 7.54 -19.33 -11.99
C ASN A 76 7.28 -19.88 -10.59
N THR A 77 6.40 -20.86 -10.49
CA THR A 77 6.01 -21.52 -9.24
C THR A 77 6.52 -22.96 -9.14
N ASP A 78 7.45 -23.35 -10.02
CA ASP A 78 7.97 -24.71 -10.06
C ASP A 78 8.64 -25.09 -8.72
N GLY A 79 8.25 -26.23 -8.19
CA GLY A 79 8.78 -26.75 -6.93
C GLY A 79 8.19 -26.15 -5.66
N ILE A 80 7.35 -25.12 -5.74
CA ILE A 80 6.69 -24.48 -4.59
C ILE A 80 5.29 -25.06 -4.40
N LYS A 81 5.02 -25.69 -3.26
CA LYS A 81 3.69 -26.21 -2.92
C LYS A 81 2.84 -25.17 -2.18
N LYS A 82 3.48 -24.34 -1.36
CA LYS A 82 2.86 -23.23 -0.64
C LYS A 82 3.86 -22.08 -0.51
N CYS A 83 3.41 -20.87 -0.79
CA CYS A 83 4.15 -19.65 -0.55
C CYS A 83 3.72 -19.05 0.80
N LYS A 84 4.63 -18.92 1.75
CA LYS A 84 4.38 -18.24 3.03
C LYS A 84 4.42 -16.73 2.86
N THR A 85 5.49 -16.24 2.22
CA THR A 85 5.72 -14.81 1.98
C THR A 85 6.12 -14.58 0.54
N LEU A 86 5.58 -13.54 -0.07
CA LEU A 86 5.94 -13.11 -1.42
C LEU A 86 6.44 -11.67 -1.38
N TYR A 87 7.71 -11.46 -1.64
CA TYR A 87 8.29 -10.14 -1.74
C TYR A 87 8.22 -9.60 -3.18
N VAL A 88 7.71 -8.37 -3.31
CA VAL A 88 7.60 -7.65 -4.58
C VAL A 88 8.43 -6.38 -4.50
N SER A 89 9.60 -6.36 -5.16
CA SER A 89 10.50 -5.20 -5.12
C SER A 89 9.97 -3.98 -5.89
N GLY A 90 9.15 -4.22 -6.91
CA GLY A 90 8.53 -3.20 -7.75
C GLY A 90 7.15 -2.76 -7.29
N ALA A 91 6.38 -2.19 -8.22
CA ALA A 91 5.01 -1.76 -7.98
C ALA A 91 4.05 -2.94 -7.80
N LEU A 92 3.33 -2.98 -6.69
CA LEU A 92 2.26 -3.94 -6.46
C LEU A 92 0.98 -3.43 -7.12
N THR A 93 0.53 -4.07 -8.18
CA THR A 93 -0.60 -3.63 -9.01
C THR A 93 -1.82 -4.51 -8.87
N ASP A 94 -3.01 -3.99 -9.24
CA ASP A 94 -4.26 -4.76 -9.29
C ASP A 94 -4.12 -6.01 -10.16
N ASN A 95 -3.45 -5.88 -11.32
CA ASN A 95 -3.27 -6.99 -12.25
C ASN A 95 -2.45 -8.13 -11.63
N PHE A 96 -1.35 -7.79 -10.94
CA PHE A 96 -0.53 -8.76 -10.23
C PHE A 96 -1.31 -9.47 -9.12
N ILE A 97 -2.01 -8.72 -8.29
CA ILE A 97 -2.84 -9.27 -7.19
C ILE A 97 -3.93 -10.21 -7.76
N ASN A 98 -4.61 -9.80 -8.82
CA ASN A 98 -5.65 -10.63 -9.42
C ASN A 98 -5.09 -11.93 -10.00
N HIS A 99 -3.87 -11.90 -10.55
CA HIS A 99 -3.19 -13.09 -11.03
C HIS A 99 -2.85 -14.07 -9.90
N ILE A 100 -2.18 -13.60 -8.84
CA ILE A 100 -1.79 -14.49 -7.73
C ILE A 100 -2.97 -15.04 -6.93
N ARG A 101 -4.09 -14.31 -6.85
CA ARG A 101 -5.32 -14.81 -6.19
C ARG A 101 -5.90 -16.06 -6.85
N GLN A 102 -5.65 -16.28 -8.13
CA GLN A 102 -6.14 -17.44 -8.87
C GLN A 102 -5.31 -18.71 -8.60
N ASN A 103 -4.11 -18.56 -8.05
CA ASN A 103 -3.22 -19.69 -7.80
C ASN A 103 -3.24 -20.06 -6.30
N ARG A 104 -3.57 -21.34 -6.02
CA ARG A 104 -3.73 -21.86 -4.65
C ARG A 104 -2.47 -21.83 -3.81
N ILE A 105 -1.27 -21.82 -4.42
CA ILE A 105 -0.01 -21.74 -3.66
C ILE A 105 0.12 -20.44 -2.86
N PHE A 106 -0.60 -19.38 -3.26
CA PHE A 106 -0.62 -18.08 -2.60
C PHE A 106 -1.80 -17.92 -1.63
N ASN A 107 -2.49 -18.99 -1.27
CA ASN A 107 -3.46 -18.93 -0.20
C ASN A 107 -2.74 -18.70 1.13
N GLU A 108 -3.26 -17.77 1.94
CA GLU A 108 -2.66 -17.39 3.24
C GLU A 108 -1.26 -16.72 3.11
N THR A 109 -0.88 -16.25 1.93
CA THR A 109 0.41 -15.60 1.70
C THR A 109 0.42 -14.18 2.27
N GLU A 110 1.52 -13.82 2.94
CA GLU A 110 1.86 -12.43 3.20
C GLU A 110 2.57 -11.85 1.96
N ILE A 111 2.05 -10.76 1.39
CA ILE A 111 2.79 -9.98 0.40
C ILE A 111 3.59 -8.91 1.14
N VAL A 112 4.88 -8.83 0.82
CA VAL A 112 5.77 -7.82 1.36
C VAL A 112 6.23 -6.90 0.24
N VAL A 113 6.11 -5.60 0.46
CA VAL A 113 6.67 -4.57 -0.41
C VAL A 113 7.67 -3.72 0.38
N ARG A 114 8.53 -2.96 -0.30
CA ARG A 114 9.52 -2.14 0.40
C ARG A 114 8.86 -1.12 1.34
N ASP A 115 7.92 -0.35 0.81
CA ASP A 115 7.18 0.71 1.52
C ASP A 115 5.83 0.96 0.82
N PHE A 116 4.97 1.79 1.42
CA PHE A 116 3.63 2.09 0.90
C PHE A 116 3.64 2.70 -0.51
N THR A 117 4.73 3.36 -0.93
CA THR A 117 4.84 3.98 -2.27
C THR A 117 4.90 2.95 -3.40
N LYS A 118 5.05 1.67 -3.05
CA LYS A 118 5.02 0.55 -4.00
C LYS A 118 3.61 -0.02 -4.21
N ILE A 119 2.60 0.49 -3.51
CA ILE A 119 1.24 -0.05 -3.55
C ILE A 119 0.38 0.77 -4.51
N PHE A 120 -0.01 0.15 -5.62
CA PHE A 120 -0.86 0.71 -6.67
C PHE A 120 -2.13 -0.14 -6.81
N LEU A 121 -2.88 -0.26 -5.71
CA LEU A 121 -4.09 -1.06 -5.64
C LEU A 121 -5.33 -0.17 -5.56
N THR A 122 -6.41 -0.64 -6.17
CA THR A 122 -7.74 -0.11 -5.89
C THR A 122 -8.28 -0.65 -4.56
N PRO A 123 -9.16 0.07 -3.85
CA PRO A 123 -9.81 -0.44 -2.63
C PRO A 123 -10.50 -1.79 -2.85
N MET A 124 -11.10 -1.99 -4.02
CA MET A 124 -11.76 -3.24 -4.37
C MET A 124 -10.79 -4.41 -4.42
N THR A 125 -9.66 -4.25 -5.12
CA THR A 125 -8.63 -5.29 -5.23
C THR A 125 -7.97 -5.57 -3.88
N TYR A 126 -7.66 -4.54 -3.11
CA TYR A 126 -7.10 -4.67 -1.77
C TYR A 126 -8.00 -5.49 -0.85
N ASN A 127 -9.27 -5.09 -0.72
CA ASN A 127 -10.23 -5.79 0.12
C ASN A 127 -10.47 -7.24 -0.35
N ALA A 128 -10.54 -7.45 -1.65
CA ALA A 128 -10.69 -8.80 -2.22
C ALA A 128 -9.44 -9.67 -1.98
N PHE A 129 -8.25 -9.09 -1.89
CA PHE A 129 -7.03 -9.82 -1.57
C PHE A 129 -7.00 -10.24 -0.09
N LEU A 130 -7.38 -9.35 0.83
CA LEU A 130 -7.40 -9.66 2.27
C LEU A 130 -8.39 -10.77 2.64
N ASN A 131 -9.40 -11.03 1.82
CA ASN A 131 -10.27 -12.19 2.00
C ASN A 131 -9.45 -13.48 1.85
N GLY A 132 -9.52 -14.38 2.82
CA GLY A 132 -8.80 -15.64 2.81
C GLY A 132 -7.48 -15.65 3.58
N LYS A 133 -7.38 -14.84 4.64
CA LYS A 133 -6.22 -14.76 5.56
C LYS A 133 -4.93 -14.24 4.91
N ARG A 134 -5.03 -13.56 3.78
CA ARG A 134 -3.91 -12.89 3.12
C ARG A 134 -3.66 -11.53 3.75
N LYS A 135 -2.41 -11.06 3.74
CA LYS A 135 -2.06 -9.72 4.23
C LYS A 135 -1.00 -9.07 3.35
N ILE A 136 -0.93 -7.75 3.44
CA ILE A 136 0.13 -6.94 2.83
C ILE A 136 0.89 -6.26 3.96
N ALA A 137 2.21 -6.33 3.92
CA ALA A 137 3.10 -5.73 4.89
C ALA A 137 4.26 -4.98 4.20
N VAL A 138 5.01 -4.21 4.95
CA VAL A 138 6.11 -3.39 4.44
C VAL A 138 7.43 -3.73 5.15
N LEU A 139 8.57 -3.55 4.44
CA LEU A 139 9.89 -3.59 5.05
C LEU A 139 10.24 -2.28 5.76
N GLN A 140 9.71 -1.15 5.27
CA GLN A 140 9.95 0.18 5.82
C GLN A 140 8.60 0.84 6.09
N LYS A 141 8.36 1.24 7.33
CA LYS A 141 7.11 1.87 7.74
C LYS A 141 7.26 3.39 7.75
N SER A 142 6.28 4.09 7.20
CA SER A 142 6.13 5.53 7.37
C SER A 142 5.11 5.80 8.46
N LYS A 143 5.41 6.76 9.34
CA LYS A 143 4.46 7.24 10.34
C LYS A 143 3.78 8.51 9.83
N LEU A 144 2.51 8.42 9.49
CA LEU A 144 1.73 9.60 9.14
C LEU A 144 1.38 10.38 10.42
N ILE A 145 1.74 11.67 10.46
CA ILE A 145 1.51 12.54 11.62
C ILE A 145 0.46 13.61 11.37
N ALA A 146 0.23 13.97 10.10
CA ALA A 146 -0.77 14.96 9.72
C ALA A 146 -1.10 14.83 8.22
N VAL A 147 -2.23 15.43 7.83
CA VAL A 147 -2.64 15.59 6.43
C VAL A 147 -2.84 17.06 6.12
N CYS A 148 -2.31 17.52 5.00
CA CYS A 148 -2.55 18.86 4.47
C CYS A 148 -3.44 18.78 3.24
N VAL A 149 -4.51 19.56 3.19
CA VAL A 149 -5.45 19.61 2.08
C VAL A 149 -5.37 20.93 1.31
N ASN A 150 -5.56 20.86 0.00
CA ASN A 150 -5.88 22.02 -0.83
C ASN A 150 -7.35 21.93 -1.22
N PRO A 151 -8.24 22.79 -0.68
CA PRO A 151 -9.66 22.73 -0.97
C PRO A 151 -10.03 23.22 -2.37
N THR A 152 -9.07 23.79 -3.11
CA THR A 152 -9.30 24.29 -4.47
C THR A 152 -8.81 23.30 -5.50
N SER A 153 -9.71 22.86 -6.36
CA SER A 153 -9.42 22.00 -7.51
C SER A 153 -8.81 22.79 -8.68
N PRO A 154 -7.98 22.19 -9.55
CA PRO A 154 -7.52 22.80 -10.79
C PRO A 154 -8.65 23.22 -11.73
N ASN A 155 -9.82 22.60 -11.67
CA ASN A 155 -11.00 22.94 -12.48
C ASN A 155 -11.80 24.10 -11.87
N GLY A 156 -11.31 24.79 -10.83
CA GLY A 156 -11.99 25.91 -10.20
C GLY A 156 -13.04 25.53 -9.17
N ILE A 157 -13.26 24.26 -8.89
CA ILE A 157 -14.16 23.81 -7.81
C ILE A 157 -13.51 24.15 -6.47
N ILE A 158 -14.24 24.83 -5.60
CA ILE A 158 -13.82 25.17 -4.25
C ILE A 158 -14.68 24.38 -3.27
N LEU A 159 -14.06 23.57 -2.45
CA LEU A 159 -14.72 22.86 -1.35
C LEU A 159 -14.70 23.72 -0.09
N ASP A 160 -15.70 23.55 0.76
CA ASP A 160 -15.71 24.16 2.09
C ASP A 160 -14.54 23.58 2.91
N SER A 161 -13.56 24.43 3.18
CA SER A 161 -12.31 24.06 3.83
C SER A 161 -12.51 23.55 5.26
N GLU A 162 -13.38 24.19 6.04
CA GLU A 162 -13.62 23.82 7.45
C GLU A 162 -14.30 22.46 7.54
N LYS A 163 -15.35 22.29 6.71
CA LYS A 163 -16.07 21.04 6.61
C LYS A 163 -15.16 19.92 6.10
N LEU A 164 -14.31 20.20 5.09
CA LEU A 164 -13.36 19.21 4.55
C LEU A 164 -12.36 18.78 5.62
N CYS A 165 -11.68 19.72 6.28
CA CYS A 165 -10.70 19.43 7.32
C CYS A 165 -11.32 18.62 8.47
N LYS A 166 -12.49 19.04 8.95
CA LYS A 166 -13.19 18.34 10.01
C LYS A 166 -13.59 16.92 9.61
N THR A 167 -14.30 16.78 8.47
CA THR A 167 -14.79 15.46 8.03
C THR A 167 -13.63 14.49 7.79
N LEU A 168 -12.51 14.98 7.23
CA LEU A 168 -11.35 14.15 6.99
C LEU A 168 -10.64 13.80 8.30
N SER A 169 -10.46 14.76 9.22
CA SER A 169 -9.86 14.51 10.53
C SER A 169 -10.65 13.48 11.34
N ASP A 170 -11.97 13.58 11.34
CA ASP A 170 -12.86 12.61 12.00
C ASP A 170 -12.77 11.20 11.37
N ALA A 171 -12.51 11.11 10.07
CA ALA A 171 -12.43 9.84 9.35
C ALA A 171 -11.09 9.12 9.50
N ILE A 172 -9.98 9.86 9.70
CA ILE A 172 -8.62 9.29 9.76
C ILE A 172 -7.96 9.40 11.13
N GLU A 173 -8.61 10.05 12.07
CA GLU A 173 -8.13 10.28 13.45
C GLU A 173 -6.76 10.97 13.53
N LEU A 174 -6.47 11.87 12.57
CA LEU A 174 -5.23 12.63 12.48
C LEU A 174 -5.52 14.12 12.27
N PRO A 175 -4.59 15.01 12.65
CA PRO A 175 -4.69 16.44 12.35
C PRO A 175 -4.76 16.68 10.83
N VAL A 176 -5.69 17.54 10.41
CA VAL A 176 -5.84 17.96 9.01
C VAL A 176 -5.79 19.48 8.92
N TYR A 177 -4.97 20.00 8.01
CA TYR A 177 -4.73 21.43 7.84
C TYR A 177 -5.02 21.88 6.41
N ASP A 178 -5.61 23.07 6.28
CA ASP A 178 -5.74 23.73 4.99
C ASP A 178 -4.43 24.43 4.61
N LEU A 179 -3.82 24.05 3.49
CA LEU A 179 -2.58 24.65 2.99
C LEU A 179 -2.65 26.16 2.73
N LYS A 180 -3.86 26.73 2.55
CA LYS A 180 -4.06 28.14 2.22
C LYS A 180 -4.35 29.02 3.44
N LYS A 181 -4.86 28.45 4.53
CA LYS A 181 -5.22 29.21 5.74
C LYS A 181 -4.05 29.50 6.69
N ASN A 182 -2.92 28.81 6.53
CA ASN A 182 -1.75 28.92 7.40
C ASN A 182 -0.57 29.68 6.76
N ARG A 183 -0.88 30.65 5.91
CA ARG A 183 0.10 31.59 5.36
C ARG A 183 0.05 32.92 6.06
#